data_4318ffec5b6e3e9e5852082b1fd666cb
#
_entry.id   4318ffec5b6e3e9e5852082b1fd666cb
#
_cell.length_a   1.000
_cell.length_b   1.000
_cell.length_c   1.000
_cell.angle_alpha   90.00
_cell.angle_beta   90.00
_cell.angle_gamma   90.00
#
_symmetry.space_group_name_H-M   'P 1'
#
loop_
_entity.id
_entity.type
_entity.pdbx_description
1 polymer ?
#
loop_
_entity_poly.entity_id
_entity_poly.type
_entity_poly.pdbx_seq_one_letter_code
_entity_poly.pdbx_strand_id
1 'polypeptide(L)'
;MKKKLIALVCALALAVGLVGCSLSTPDSVGTIGEVDIPSGLYLLAQFDAYQTAADLASDDQDATKVSSFLKATITVDDATGETAVVSDYVAQKTLENLESYAAIETRFDELGGVLTPDEETQADSYASQLMEQNGDLYKANGIGLDTLKRFERILIKSNDLLEMCYGTDGEAPVSDAELTSHLEDEMVYIRYVVVPLYNTSTFAFADDDQSAQMLELAQTAAESCNAAIPDGASAQTSAFSAAVAAALPDIYAVLDGEPSSDASSLSTALLGSDNIDATFSEEGTADAVRALKPGEAAAVQYSSYALMMLVRLDPLDADTLDSLRAQALSDMKSGELQDSIQSYGAQLPHALDSAAMKKMPASKIKNKQ
;
A
#
# COMPACT_ATOMS: atom_id res chain seq x y z
N MET A 1 -5.41 -30.69 1.87
CA MET A 1 -6.10 -30.25 0.63
C MET A 1 -5.19 -29.47 -0.32
N LYS A 2 -4.10 -28.83 0.15
CA LYS A 2 -3.13 -28.06 -0.68
C LYS A 2 -2.48 -28.84 -1.84
N LYS A 3 -2.31 -30.15 -1.74
CA LYS A 3 -1.63 -30.99 -2.77
C LYS A 3 -2.46 -31.29 -4.03
N LYS A 4 -3.76 -31.03 -4.04
CA LYS A 4 -4.62 -31.28 -5.22
C LYS A 4 -4.81 -30.06 -6.13
N LEU A 5 -4.60 -28.84 -5.64
CA LEU A 5 -4.62 -27.61 -6.44
C LEU A 5 -3.37 -27.50 -7.34
N ILE A 6 -2.20 -27.87 -6.82
CA ILE A 6 -0.92 -27.80 -7.54
C ILE A 6 -0.94 -28.63 -8.84
N ALA A 7 -1.67 -29.75 -8.85
CA ALA A 7 -1.75 -30.63 -10.02
C ALA A 7 -2.52 -30.03 -11.21
N LEU A 8 -3.43 -29.06 -10.98
CA LEU A 8 -4.21 -28.43 -12.04
C LEU A 8 -3.43 -27.30 -12.72
N VAL A 9 -2.58 -26.58 -11.97
CA VAL A 9 -1.77 -25.48 -12.47
C VAL A 9 -0.58 -25.98 -13.31
N CYS A 10 0.07 -27.08 -12.89
CA CYS A 10 1.19 -27.67 -13.65
C CYS A 10 0.82 -28.19 -15.06
N ALA A 11 -0.46 -28.47 -15.32
CA ALA A 11 -0.91 -28.90 -16.64
C ALA A 11 -0.99 -27.75 -17.69
N LEU A 12 -0.95 -26.49 -17.24
CA LEU A 12 -1.02 -25.31 -18.11
C LEU A 12 0.35 -24.85 -18.66
N ALA A 13 1.46 -25.21 -17.99
CA ALA A 13 2.80 -24.71 -18.32
C ALA A 13 3.54 -25.44 -19.47
N LEU A 14 3.07 -26.58 -19.95
CA LEU A 14 3.85 -27.50 -20.83
C LEU A 14 3.43 -27.56 -22.31
N ALA A 15 3.02 -26.43 -22.93
CA ALA A 15 2.80 -26.43 -24.38
C ALA A 15 3.46 -25.23 -25.08
N VAL A 16 4.81 -25.23 -25.14
CA VAL A 16 5.55 -24.37 -26.09
C VAL A 16 5.64 -25.11 -27.42
N GLY A 17 4.75 -24.78 -28.33
CA GLY A 17 4.76 -25.28 -29.72
C GLY A 17 4.61 -24.12 -30.68
N LEU A 18 5.67 -23.91 -31.50
CA LEU A 18 5.77 -22.95 -32.59
C LEU A 18 4.56 -22.99 -33.54
N VAL A 19 3.79 -21.92 -33.64
CA VAL A 19 3.11 -21.57 -34.90
C VAL A 19 3.00 -20.04 -34.96
N GLY A 20 3.67 -19.42 -35.92
CA GLY A 20 3.49 -18.03 -36.27
C GLY A 20 2.17 -17.84 -37.01
N CYS A 21 1.13 -17.46 -36.31
CA CYS A 21 -0.05 -16.81 -36.85
C CYS A 21 -0.39 -15.65 -35.89
N SER A 22 -0.74 -14.50 -36.42
CA SER A 22 -1.34 -13.41 -35.66
C SER A 22 -2.72 -13.86 -35.14
N LEU A 23 -2.72 -14.61 -34.03
CA LEU A 23 -3.95 -14.99 -33.36
C LEU A 23 -4.49 -13.74 -32.67
N SER A 24 -5.70 -13.33 -33.04
CA SER A 24 -6.41 -12.26 -32.35
C SER A 24 -6.50 -12.61 -30.86
N THR A 25 -6.21 -11.65 -29.98
CA THR A 25 -6.47 -11.79 -28.55
C THR A 25 -7.95 -12.09 -28.36
N PRO A 26 -8.34 -13.14 -27.62
CA PRO A 26 -9.74 -13.41 -27.35
C PRO A 26 -10.33 -12.28 -26.52
N ASP A 27 -11.65 -12.07 -26.59
CA ASP A 27 -12.31 -11.00 -25.83
C ASP A 27 -12.35 -11.34 -24.33
N SER A 28 -12.52 -12.62 -23.98
CA SER A 28 -12.57 -13.13 -22.61
C SER A 28 -11.78 -14.42 -22.47
N VAL A 29 -11.37 -14.73 -21.25
CA VAL A 29 -10.76 -16.02 -20.85
C VAL A 29 -11.74 -16.90 -20.07
N GLY A 30 -13.02 -16.55 -20.02
CA GLY A 30 -14.06 -17.30 -19.33
C GLY A 30 -14.57 -16.62 -18.09
N THR A 31 -15.12 -17.37 -17.13
CA THR A 31 -15.72 -16.82 -15.91
C THR A 31 -15.17 -17.45 -14.63
N ILE A 32 -15.24 -16.67 -13.53
CA ILE A 32 -15.09 -17.15 -12.15
C ILE A 32 -16.38 -16.76 -11.43
N GLY A 33 -17.12 -17.73 -10.89
CA GLY A 33 -18.51 -17.52 -10.53
C GLY A 33 -19.34 -17.06 -11.73
N GLU A 34 -20.09 -15.99 -11.58
CA GLU A 34 -20.82 -15.33 -12.65
C GLU A 34 -20.07 -14.16 -13.29
N VAL A 35 -18.86 -13.85 -12.79
CA VAL A 35 -18.04 -12.73 -13.24
C VAL A 35 -17.28 -13.11 -14.51
N ASP A 36 -17.51 -12.41 -15.62
CA ASP A 36 -16.71 -12.54 -16.84
C ASP A 36 -15.31 -11.95 -16.65
N ILE A 37 -14.31 -12.68 -17.13
CA ILE A 37 -12.90 -12.28 -17.07
C ILE A 37 -12.42 -11.87 -18.47
N PRO A 38 -12.49 -10.58 -18.83
CA PRO A 38 -11.95 -10.09 -20.09
C PRO A 38 -10.45 -10.36 -20.19
N SER A 39 -9.95 -10.58 -21.40
CA SER A 39 -8.53 -10.82 -21.65
C SER A 39 -7.64 -9.68 -21.13
N GLY A 40 -8.09 -8.44 -21.15
CA GLY A 40 -7.35 -7.32 -20.56
C GLY A 40 -7.13 -7.49 -19.06
N LEU A 41 -8.17 -7.90 -18.31
CA LEU A 41 -8.07 -8.14 -16.87
C LEU A 41 -7.16 -9.33 -16.54
N TYR A 42 -7.23 -10.40 -17.33
CA TYR A 42 -6.30 -11.52 -17.23
C TYR A 42 -4.85 -11.08 -17.46
N LEU A 43 -4.59 -10.25 -18.48
CA LEU A 43 -3.24 -9.74 -18.79
C LEU A 43 -2.75 -8.79 -17.69
N LEU A 44 -3.62 -7.97 -17.11
CA LEU A 44 -3.29 -7.12 -15.96
C LEU A 44 -2.91 -7.98 -14.75
N ALA A 45 -3.73 -8.96 -14.38
CA ALA A 45 -3.43 -9.86 -13.26
C ALA A 45 -2.13 -10.65 -13.48
N GLN A 46 -1.84 -11.05 -14.72
CA GLN A 46 -0.60 -11.75 -15.07
C GLN A 46 0.62 -10.82 -15.03
N PHE A 47 0.46 -9.57 -15.47
CA PHE A 47 1.51 -8.56 -15.39
C PHE A 47 1.84 -8.21 -13.93
N ASP A 48 0.83 -8.00 -13.11
CA ASP A 48 0.97 -7.74 -11.68
C ASP A 48 1.66 -8.91 -10.95
N ALA A 49 1.23 -10.14 -11.20
CA ALA A 49 1.87 -11.34 -10.67
C ALA A 49 3.35 -11.44 -11.09
N TYR A 50 3.69 -11.00 -12.30
CA TYR A 50 5.07 -10.94 -12.76
C TYR A 50 5.88 -9.86 -12.04
N GLN A 51 5.30 -8.68 -11.80
CA GLN A 51 5.97 -7.62 -11.04
C GLN A 51 6.22 -8.07 -9.60
N THR A 52 5.23 -8.68 -8.94
CA THR A 52 5.42 -9.27 -7.60
C THR A 52 6.56 -10.30 -7.58
N ALA A 53 6.66 -11.16 -8.61
CA ALA A 53 7.79 -12.07 -8.72
C ALA A 53 9.12 -11.34 -8.95
N ALA A 54 9.11 -10.22 -9.66
CA ALA A 54 10.31 -9.41 -9.91
C ALA A 54 10.81 -8.71 -8.64
N ASP A 55 9.91 -8.32 -7.75
CA ASP A 55 10.25 -7.72 -6.44
C ASP A 55 10.89 -8.75 -5.48
N LEU A 56 10.63 -10.05 -5.70
CA LEU A 56 11.25 -11.17 -4.97
C LEU A 56 12.56 -11.65 -5.61
N ALA A 57 13.02 -11.00 -6.69
CA ALA A 57 14.24 -11.41 -7.39
C ALA A 57 15.49 -11.10 -6.55
N SER A 58 16.43 -12.05 -6.49
CA SER A 58 17.75 -11.81 -5.91
C SER A 58 18.62 -10.94 -6.84
N ASP A 59 19.68 -10.31 -6.30
CA ASP A 59 20.55 -9.36 -7.01
C ASP A 59 21.18 -9.92 -8.30
N ASP A 60 21.33 -11.23 -8.41
CA ASP A 60 21.86 -11.93 -9.60
C ASP A 60 20.80 -12.27 -10.65
N GLN A 61 19.53 -11.99 -10.38
CA GLN A 61 18.40 -12.25 -11.26
C GLN A 61 17.95 -10.98 -12.00
N ASP A 62 17.83 -11.06 -13.31
CA ASP A 62 17.44 -9.94 -14.16
C ASP A 62 16.00 -10.12 -14.67
N ALA A 63 15.05 -9.52 -13.96
CA ALA A 63 13.63 -9.55 -14.30
C ALA A 63 13.30 -8.84 -15.63
N THR A 64 14.22 -8.02 -16.20
CA THR A 64 14.02 -7.44 -17.52
C THR A 64 14.19 -8.45 -18.65
N LYS A 65 14.82 -9.59 -18.36
CA LYS A 65 14.99 -10.73 -19.28
C LYS A 65 13.89 -11.77 -19.05
N VAL A 66 12.65 -11.42 -19.36
CA VAL A 66 11.44 -12.20 -19.06
C VAL A 66 11.58 -13.70 -19.29
N SER A 67 12.07 -14.12 -20.48
CA SER A 67 12.17 -15.56 -20.82
C SER A 67 13.17 -16.34 -19.97
N SER A 68 14.20 -15.72 -19.44
CA SER A 68 15.16 -16.35 -18.51
C SER A 68 14.67 -16.27 -17.07
N PHE A 69 14.08 -15.12 -16.67
CA PHE A 69 13.55 -14.94 -15.33
C PHE A 69 12.39 -15.90 -15.03
N LEU A 70 11.48 -16.15 -15.97
CA LEU A 70 10.41 -17.14 -15.81
C LEU A 70 10.91 -18.58 -15.50
N LYS A 71 12.17 -18.87 -15.76
CA LYS A 71 12.81 -20.17 -15.44
C LYS A 71 13.61 -20.14 -14.14
N ALA A 72 13.81 -18.98 -13.57
CA ALA A 72 14.53 -18.80 -12.31
C ALA A 72 13.70 -19.33 -11.14
N THR A 73 14.36 -19.54 -10.01
CA THR A 73 13.73 -19.85 -8.73
C THR A 73 13.85 -18.64 -7.82
N ILE A 74 12.75 -18.20 -7.23
CA ILE A 74 12.69 -17.11 -6.26
C ILE A 74 12.34 -17.66 -4.87
N THR A 75 12.74 -16.95 -3.81
CA THR A 75 12.27 -17.21 -2.45
C THR A 75 10.94 -16.48 -2.28
N VAL A 76 9.89 -17.20 -1.94
CA VAL A 76 8.53 -16.65 -1.79
C VAL A 76 8.15 -16.39 -0.33
N ASP A 77 8.94 -16.92 0.60
CA ASP A 77 8.81 -16.69 2.03
C ASP A 77 10.21 -16.82 2.67
N ASP A 78 10.77 -15.71 3.10
CA ASP A 78 12.11 -15.65 3.72
C ASP A 78 12.14 -16.32 5.09
N ALA A 79 11.02 -16.31 5.83
CA ALA A 79 10.97 -16.90 7.17
C ALA A 79 10.99 -18.43 7.13
N THR A 80 10.38 -19.04 6.10
CA THR A 80 10.36 -20.50 5.93
C THR A 80 11.39 -21.00 4.92
N GLY A 81 11.95 -20.11 4.10
CA GLY A 81 12.82 -20.45 2.98
C GLY A 81 12.07 -21.15 1.83
N GLU A 82 10.75 -20.99 1.73
CA GLU A 82 9.95 -21.55 0.65
C GLU A 82 10.35 -20.91 -0.69
N THR A 83 10.53 -21.75 -1.72
CA THR A 83 10.93 -21.29 -3.05
C THR A 83 9.95 -21.75 -4.13
N ALA A 84 9.84 -21.00 -5.21
CA ALA A 84 9.04 -21.35 -6.38
C ALA A 84 9.76 -21.02 -7.68
N VAL A 85 9.45 -21.78 -8.76
CA VAL A 85 9.85 -21.36 -10.10
C VAL A 85 8.96 -20.19 -10.53
N VAL A 86 9.57 -19.11 -11.04
CA VAL A 86 8.85 -17.85 -11.37
C VAL A 86 7.64 -18.10 -12.29
N SER A 87 7.75 -18.98 -13.29
CA SER A 87 6.60 -19.28 -14.17
C SER A 87 5.41 -19.88 -13.42
N ASP A 88 5.67 -20.73 -12.43
CA ASP A 88 4.63 -21.40 -11.64
C ASP A 88 4.03 -20.41 -10.63
N TYR A 89 4.88 -19.59 -10.00
CA TYR A 89 4.45 -18.50 -9.13
C TYR A 89 3.55 -17.49 -9.86
N VAL A 90 3.98 -17.01 -11.05
CA VAL A 90 3.19 -16.09 -11.86
C VAL A 90 1.84 -16.69 -12.26
N ALA A 91 1.81 -17.97 -12.66
CA ALA A 91 0.56 -18.63 -13.02
C ALA A 91 -0.39 -18.76 -11.82
N GLN A 92 0.12 -19.15 -10.66
CA GLN A 92 -0.65 -19.26 -9.43
C GLN A 92 -1.17 -17.89 -8.98
N LYS A 93 -0.29 -16.89 -8.90
CA LYS A 93 -0.63 -15.55 -8.46
C LYS A 93 -1.62 -14.85 -9.39
N THR A 94 -1.49 -15.08 -10.71
CA THR A 94 -2.48 -14.63 -11.69
C THR A 94 -3.88 -15.18 -11.37
N LEU A 95 -3.99 -16.47 -11.06
CA LEU A 95 -5.27 -17.08 -10.71
C LEU A 95 -5.82 -16.52 -9.41
N GLU A 96 -4.99 -16.41 -8.37
CA GLU A 96 -5.37 -15.82 -7.08
C GLU A 96 -5.88 -14.37 -7.22
N ASN A 97 -5.22 -13.55 -8.04
CA ASN A 97 -5.65 -12.19 -8.32
C ASN A 97 -7.04 -12.18 -9.01
N LEU A 98 -7.25 -13.04 -10.01
CA LEU A 98 -8.54 -13.12 -10.70
C LEU A 98 -9.66 -13.65 -9.80
N GLU A 99 -9.37 -14.61 -8.92
CA GLU A 99 -10.27 -15.10 -7.89
C GLU A 99 -10.68 -13.99 -6.94
N SER A 100 -9.71 -13.18 -6.49
CA SER A 100 -9.96 -12.03 -5.63
C SER A 100 -10.81 -10.95 -6.33
N TYR A 101 -10.52 -10.64 -7.60
CA TYR A 101 -11.33 -9.67 -8.36
C TYR A 101 -12.79 -10.14 -8.51
N ALA A 102 -12.99 -11.42 -8.85
CA ALA A 102 -14.33 -11.98 -8.97
C ALA A 102 -15.05 -12.04 -7.61
N ALA A 103 -14.34 -12.35 -6.54
CA ALA A 103 -14.86 -12.38 -5.17
C ALA A 103 -15.32 -10.98 -4.73
N ILE A 104 -14.50 -9.94 -4.96
CA ILE A 104 -14.84 -8.56 -4.62
C ILE A 104 -16.11 -8.13 -5.36
N GLU A 105 -16.18 -8.33 -6.68
CA GLU A 105 -17.36 -7.97 -7.46
C GLU A 105 -18.61 -8.72 -6.95
N THR A 106 -18.49 -10.04 -6.73
CA THR A 106 -19.61 -10.87 -6.26
C THR A 106 -20.09 -10.45 -4.87
N ARG A 107 -19.16 -10.29 -3.91
CA ARG A 107 -19.53 -9.92 -2.53
C ARG A 107 -20.11 -8.52 -2.45
N PHE A 108 -19.56 -7.57 -3.21
CA PHE A 108 -20.11 -6.21 -3.28
C PHE A 108 -21.55 -6.22 -3.78
N ASP A 109 -21.84 -6.98 -4.84
CA ASP A 109 -23.20 -7.09 -5.39
C ASP A 109 -24.14 -7.85 -4.43
N GLU A 110 -23.69 -8.92 -3.76
CA GLU A 110 -24.47 -9.67 -2.75
C GLU A 110 -24.87 -8.80 -1.57
N LEU A 111 -24.01 -7.89 -1.12
CA LEU A 111 -24.29 -6.93 -0.06
C LEU A 111 -25.10 -5.72 -0.53
N GLY A 112 -25.48 -5.68 -1.80
CA GLY A 112 -26.30 -4.59 -2.37
C GLY A 112 -25.48 -3.32 -2.64
N GLY A 113 -24.17 -3.41 -2.79
CA GLY A 113 -23.28 -2.30 -3.07
C GLY A 113 -23.54 -1.70 -4.44
N VAL A 114 -23.42 -0.39 -4.53
CA VAL A 114 -23.55 0.38 -5.78
C VAL A 114 -22.57 1.52 -5.73
N LEU A 115 -21.62 1.56 -6.66
CA LEU A 115 -20.68 2.69 -6.74
C LEU A 115 -21.44 3.99 -7.02
N THR A 116 -21.10 5.04 -6.31
CA THR A 116 -21.62 6.38 -6.52
C THR A 116 -21.05 7.00 -7.82
N PRO A 117 -21.71 8.04 -8.39
CA PRO A 117 -21.16 8.74 -9.55
C PRO A 117 -19.79 9.37 -9.31
N ASP A 118 -19.48 9.75 -8.07
CA ASP A 118 -18.16 10.32 -7.69
C ASP A 118 -17.09 9.23 -7.67
N GLU A 119 -17.37 8.04 -7.14
CA GLU A 119 -16.46 6.87 -7.16
C GLU A 119 -16.21 6.37 -8.57
N GLU A 120 -17.25 6.33 -9.43
CA GLU A 120 -17.10 6.02 -10.85
C GLU A 120 -16.16 7.02 -11.55
N THR A 121 -16.30 8.32 -11.24
CA THR A 121 -15.46 9.39 -11.78
C THR A 121 -14.03 9.27 -11.23
N GLN A 122 -13.85 8.93 -9.96
CA GLN A 122 -12.57 8.71 -9.32
C GLN A 122 -11.83 7.53 -9.95
N ALA A 123 -12.51 6.39 -10.15
CA ALA A 123 -11.93 5.22 -10.84
C ALA A 123 -11.47 5.57 -12.26
N ASP A 124 -12.30 6.32 -13.02
CA ASP A 124 -11.97 6.76 -14.37
C ASP A 124 -10.76 7.71 -14.40
N SER A 125 -10.62 8.57 -13.38
CA SER A 125 -9.50 9.50 -13.22
C SER A 125 -8.20 8.77 -12.91
N TYR A 126 -8.20 7.83 -11.95
CA TYR A 126 -7.03 7.04 -11.60
C TYR A 126 -6.55 6.17 -12.76
N ALA A 127 -7.47 5.48 -13.43
CA ALA A 127 -7.16 4.72 -14.63
C ALA A 127 -6.51 5.57 -15.73
N SER A 128 -6.97 6.82 -15.90
CA SER A 128 -6.41 7.77 -16.87
C SER A 128 -5.00 8.20 -16.47
N GLN A 129 -4.75 8.48 -15.18
CA GLN A 129 -3.43 8.82 -14.65
C GLN A 129 -2.43 7.66 -14.84
N LEU A 130 -2.83 6.43 -14.53
CA LEU A 130 -2.00 5.24 -14.77
C LEU A 130 -1.65 5.10 -16.24
N MET A 131 -2.62 5.34 -17.13
CA MET A 131 -2.41 5.27 -18.57
C MET A 131 -1.53 6.42 -19.09
N GLU A 132 -1.54 7.58 -18.46
CA GLU A 132 -0.63 8.71 -18.77
C GLU A 132 0.80 8.41 -18.32
N GLN A 133 0.97 7.84 -17.14
CA GLN A 133 2.28 7.56 -16.56
C GLN A 133 2.97 6.36 -17.21
N ASN A 134 2.23 5.26 -17.47
CA ASN A 134 2.79 3.97 -17.89
C ASN A 134 2.10 3.39 -19.14
N GLY A 135 1.42 4.21 -19.93
CA GLY A 135 0.55 3.75 -21.02
C GLY A 135 1.25 2.94 -22.10
N ASP A 136 2.51 3.24 -22.40
CA ASP A 136 3.27 2.46 -23.40
C ASP A 136 3.55 1.05 -22.89
N LEU A 137 3.86 0.90 -21.60
CA LEU A 137 4.08 -0.39 -20.96
C LEU A 137 2.78 -1.20 -20.88
N TYR A 138 1.68 -0.59 -20.46
CA TYR A 138 0.37 -1.25 -20.41
C TYR A 138 -0.09 -1.70 -21.80
N LYS A 139 -0.05 -0.84 -22.80
CA LYS A 139 -0.42 -1.17 -24.18
C LYS A 139 0.45 -2.27 -24.77
N ALA A 140 1.77 -2.26 -24.49
CA ALA A 140 2.67 -3.31 -24.94
C ALA A 140 2.33 -4.69 -24.34
N ASN A 141 1.66 -4.72 -23.19
CA ASN A 141 1.15 -5.92 -22.53
C ASN A 141 -0.32 -6.22 -22.87
N GLY A 142 -0.97 -5.45 -23.76
CA GLY A 142 -2.36 -5.67 -24.14
C GLY A 142 -3.38 -5.16 -23.11
N ILE A 143 -2.95 -4.32 -22.18
CA ILE A 143 -3.77 -3.73 -21.12
C ILE A 143 -4.27 -2.37 -21.62
N GLY A 144 -5.58 -2.24 -21.82
CA GLY A 144 -6.24 -1.01 -22.29
C GLY A 144 -6.79 -0.17 -21.14
N LEU A 145 -7.19 1.07 -21.47
CA LEU A 145 -7.79 1.99 -20.49
C LEU A 145 -9.06 1.41 -19.83
N ASP A 146 -9.91 0.71 -20.59
CA ASP A 146 -11.14 0.12 -20.05
C ASP A 146 -10.84 -0.98 -19.01
N THR A 147 -9.72 -1.71 -19.20
CA THR A 147 -9.23 -2.69 -18.21
C THR A 147 -8.84 -1.99 -16.91
N LEU A 148 -8.08 -0.90 -17.02
CA LEU A 148 -7.66 -0.12 -15.84
C LEU A 148 -8.87 0.49 -15.13
N LYS A 149 -9.83 1.04 -15.87
CA LYS A 149 -11.07 1.56 -15.29
C LYS A 149 -11.86 0.49 -14.51
N ARG A 150 -11.96 -0.74 -15.04
CA ARG A 150 -12.61 -1.83 -14.33
C ARG A 150 -11.81 -2.22 -13.08
N PHE A 151 -10.49 -2.29 -13.19
CA PHE A 151 -9.61 -2.59 -12.06
C PHE A 151 -9.74 -1.55 -10.93
N GLU A 152 -9.72 -0.26 -11.26
CA GLU A 152 -9.91 0.81 -10.27
C GLU A 152 -11.28 0.72 -9.57
N ARG A 153 -12.36 0.36 -10.32
CA ARG A 153 -13.66 0.09 -9.69
C ARG A 153 -13.62 -1.09 -8.73
N ILE A 154 -12.86 -2.15 -9.06
CA ILE A 154 -12.68 -3.29 -8.15
C ILE A 154 -11.95 -2.85 -6.87
N LEU A 155 -10.94 -1.98 -6.96
CA LEU A 155 -10.25 -1.44 -5.79
C LEU A 155 -11.17 -0.59 -4.90
N ILE A 156 -12.01 0.27 -5.50
CA ILE A 156 -13.00 1.05 -4.75
C ILE A 156 -13.99 0.11 -4.06
N LYS A 157 -14.57 -0.87 -4.79
CA LYS A 157 -15.46 -1.88 -4.22
C LYS A 157 -14.81 -2.64 -3.05
N SER A 158 -13.52 -2.95 -3.15
CA SER A 158 -12.78 -3.60 -2.06
C SER A 158 -12.69 -2.74 -0.80
N ASN A 159 -12.50 -1.42 -0.97
CA ASN A 159 -12.51 -0.48 0.16
C ASN A 159 -13.91 -0.36 0.78
N ASP A 160 -14.95 -0.29 -0.05
CA ASP A 160 -16.34 -0.22 0.41
C ASP A 160 -16.74 -1.49 1.16
N LEU A 161 -16.27 -2.66 0.70
CA LEU A 161 -16.52 -3.94 1.39
C LEU A 161 -16.03 -3.95 2.83
N LEU A 162 -14.97 -3.20 3.16
CA LEU A 162 -14.51 -3.09 4.54
C LEU A 162 -15.61 -2.48 5.43
N GLU A 163 -16.19 -1.37 5.00
CA GLU A 163 -17.29 -0.73 5.72
C GLU A 163 -18.59 -1.57 5.69
N MET A 164 -18.91 -2.19 4.54
CA MET A 164 -20.09 -3.05 4.40
C MET A 164 -20.01 -4.31 5.25
N CYS A 165 -18.82 -4.83 5.50
CA CYS A 165 -18.63 -6.01 6.37
C CYS A 165 -18.49 -5.63 7.85
N TYR A 166 -17.69 -4.62 8.16
CA TYR A 166 -17.22 -4.37 9.53
C TYR A 166 -17.59 -2.99 10.07
N GLY A 167 -18.15 -2.09 9.24
CA GLY A 167 -18.65 -0.80 9.68
C GLY A 167 -19.85 -0.91 10.61
N THR A 168 -20.35 0.21 11.10
CA THR A 168 -21.42 0.27 12.13
C THR A 168 -22.68 -0.50 11.74
N ASP A 169 -23.05 -0.48 10.47
CA ASP A 169 -24.23 -1.18 9.92
C ASP A 169 -23.84 -2.43 9.11
N GLY A 170 -22.59 -2.90 9.23
CA GLY A 170 -22.05 -4.02 8.49
C GLY A 170 -22.56 -5.39 8.94
N GLU A 171 -22.18 -6.45 8.19
CA GLU A 171 -22.57 -7.84 8.54
C GLU A 171 -21.99 -8.31 9.88
N ALA A 172 -20.76 -7.88 10.23
CA ALA A 172 -20.04 -8.24 11.45
C ALA A 172 -19.39 -6.98 12.06
N PRO A 173 -20.20 -6.03 12.55
CA PRO A 173 -19.73 -4.70 12.91
C PRO A 173 -18.70 -4.73 14.03
N VAL A 174 -17.62 -3.96 13.88
CA VAL A 174 -16.70 -3.64 14.97
C VAL A 174 -17.39 -2.66 15.91
N SER A 175 -17.46 -3.01 17.20
CA SER A 175 -18.08 -2.15 18.20
C SER A 175 -17.24 -0.89 18.46
N ASP A 176 -17.90 0.20 18.89
CA ASP A 176 -17.21 1.43 19.29
C ASP A 176 -16.18 1.19 20.41
N ALA A 177 -16.45 0.25 21.31
CA ALA A 177 -15.52 -0.10 22.38
C ALA A 177 -14.26 -0.79 21.86
N GLU A 178 -14.39 -1.71 20.90
CA GLU A 178 -13.25 -2.38 20.27
C GLU A 178 -12.41 -1.38 19.48
N LEU A 179 -13.06 -0.51 18.70
CA LEU A 179 -12.38 0.51 17.90
C LEU A 179 -11.66 1.52 18.79
N THR A 180 -12.27 1.96 19.89
CA THR A 180 -11.66 2.86 20.87
C THR A 180 -10.44 2.21 21.51
N SER A 181 -10.55 0.95 21.97
CA SER A 181 -9.41 0.22 22.56
C SER A 181 -8.27 0.07 21.55
N HIS A 182 -8.58 -0.25 20.30
CA HIS A 182 -7.56 -0.37 19.27
C HIS A 182 -6.82 0.96 19.00
N LEU A 183 -7.57 2.07 18.92
CA LEU A 183 -6.98 3.41 18.75
C LEU A 183 -6.07 3.80 19.92
N GLU A 184 -6.43 3.44 21.17
CA GLU A 184 -5.65 3.76 22.35
C GLU A 184 -4.42 2.87 22.51
N ASP A 185 -4.59 1.56 22.30
CA ASP A 185 -3.61 0.54 22.68
C ASP A 185 -2.64 0.19 21.56
N GLU A 186 -3.11 0.22 20.29
CA GLU A 186 -2.35 -0.31 19.13
C GLU A 186 -1.94 0.78 18.14
N MET A 187 -2.50 2.00 18.24
CA MET A 187 -2.23 3.05 17.28
C MET A 187 -1.58 4.28 17.91
N VAL A 188 -0.82 5.00 17.11
CA VAL A 188 -0.19 6.27 17.51
C VAL A 188 -0.63 7.38 16.55
N TYR A 189 -1.38 8.34 17.09
CA TYR A 189 -1.83 9.52 16.36
C TYR A 189 -0.85 10.66 16.55
N ILE A 190 -0.23 11.14 15.48
CA ILE A 190 0.80 12.18 15.53
C ILE A 190 0.51 13.35 14.60
N ARG A 191 0.95 14.51 15.00
CA ARG A 191 1.17 15.67 14.15
C ARG A 191 2.65 15.93 14.02
N TYR A 192 3.18 16.12 12.82
CA TYR A 192 4.61 16.14 12.60
C TYR A 192 5.06 17.07 11.47
N VAL A 193 6.35 17.37 11.46
CA VAL A 193 7.08 17.96 10.34
C VAL A 193 8.38 17.21 10.13
N VAL A 194 8.74 17.00 8.87
CA VAL A 194 10.04 16.41 8.48
C VAL A 194 11.00 17.55 8.14
N VAL A 195 12.18 17.52 8.75
CA VAL A 195 13.26 18.50 8.54
C VAL A 195 14.43 17.78 7.83
N PRO A 196 14.74 18.14 6.58
CA PRO A 196 15.83 17.51 5.86
C PRO A 196 17.20 17.81 6.47
N LEU A 197 18.07 16.80 6.55
CA LEU A 197 19.47 16.90 6.94
C LEU A 197 20.36 17.27 5.74
N TYR A 198 19.87 18.17 4.93
CA TYR A 198 20.64 18.76 3.83
C TYR A 198 20.13 20.18 3.54
N ASN A 199 21.02 21.01 3.04
CA ASN A 199 20.66 22.35 2.57
C ASN A 199 19.82 22.24 1.29
N THR A 200 18.57 22.70 1.33
CA THR A 200 17.59 22.55 0.23
C THR A 200 17.93 23.34 -1.02
N SER A 201 18.84 24.32 -0.94
CA SER A 201 19.28 25.14 -2.09
C SER A 201 20.52 24.57 -2.76
N THR A 202 21.46 24.03 -1.98
CA THR A 202 22.75 23.53 -2.49
C THR A 202 22.80 22.00 -2.57
N PHE A 203 21.85 21.30 -1.95
CA PHE A 203 21.80 19.85 -1.78
C PHE A 203 23.03 19.26 -1.06
N ALA A 204 23.74 20.11 -0.28
CA ALA A 204 24.83 19.65 0.57
C ALA A 204 24.25 18.98 1.82
N PHE A 205 24.66 17.74 2.08
CA PHE A 205 24.24 17.00 3.28
C PHE A 205 24.93 17.51 4.53
N ALA A 206 24.23 17.41 5.66
CA ALA A 206 24.79 17.62 6.98
C ALA A 206 25.88 16.55 7.26
N ASP A 207 26.96 16.95 7.89
CA ASP A 207 27.87 16.00 8.54
C ASP A 207 27.31 15.54 9.91
N ASP A 208 28.02 14.62 10.57
CA ASP A 208 27.57 14.03 11.83
C ASP A 208 27.42 15.10 12.95
N ASP A 209 28.32 16.06 13.01
CA ASP A 209 28.27 17.14 14.02
C ASP A 209 27.08 18.09 13.76
N GLN A 210 26.87 18.45 12.48
CA GLN A 210 25.73 19.28 12.06
C GLN A 210 24.42 18.57 12.30
N SER A 211 24.31 17.28 11.96
CA SER A 211 23.12 16.45 12.20
C SER A 211 22.79 16.37 13.70
N ALA A 212 23.79 16.16 14.55
CA ALA A 212 23.63 16.13 16.00
C ALA A 212 23.17 17.49 16.53
N GLN A 213 23.74 18.61 16.04
CA GLN A 213 23.34 19.96 16.43
C GLN A 213 21.90 20.26 16.01
N MET A 214 21.49 19.90 14.79
CA MET A 214 20.11 20.08 14.31
C MET A 214 19.13 19.28 15.18
N LEU A 215 19.49 18.04 15.55
CA LEU A 215 18.67 17.20 16.42
C LEU A 215 18.55 17.81 17.83
N GLU A 216 19.62 18.32 18.42
CA GLU A 216 19.61 18.98 19.74
C GLU A 216 18.69 20.22 19.76
N LEU A 217 18.73 21.05 18.70
CA LEU A 217 17.86 22.20 18.57
C LEU A 217 16.38 21.78 18.46
N ALA A 218 16.10 20.73 17.68
CA ALA A 218 14.75 20.17 17.52
C ALA A 218 14.24 19.55 18.83
N GLN A 219 15.08 18.84 19.57
CA GLN A 219 14.74 18.29 20.89
C GLN A 219 14.48 19.39 21.93
N THR A 220 15.27 20.45 21.94
CA THR A 220 15.03 21.63 22.82
C THR A 220 13.66 22.26 22.53
N ALA A 221 13.26 22.34 21.28
CA ALA A 221 11.94 22.84 20.92
C ALA A 221 10.81 21.91 21.42
N ALA A 222 10.97 20.60 21.26
CA ALA A 222 10.03 19.60 21.79
C ALA A 222 9.92 19.66 23.32
N GLU A 223 11.04 19.77 24.05
CA GLU A 223 11.07 19.93 25.51
C GLU A 223 10.35 21.22 25.96
N SER A 224 10.45 22.28 25.18
CA SER A 224 9.71 23.52 25.47
C SER A 224 8.19 23.34 25.35
N CYS A 225 7.70 22.52 24.44
CA CYS A 225 6.29 22.12 24.36
C CYS A 225 5.88 21.31 25.59
N ASN A 226 6.72 20.38 26.03
CA ASN A 226 6.45 19.48 27.14
C ASN A 226 6.45 20.20 28.51
N ALA A 227 7.04 21.39 28.60
CA ALA A 227 7.07 22.17 29.84
C ALA A 227 5.67 22.67 30.26
N ALA A 228 4.73 22.83 29.32
CA ALA A 228 3.36 23.29 29.59
C ALA A 228 2.41 22.72 28.52
N ILE A 229 2.02 21.45 28.66
CA ILE A 229 1.09 20.80 27.73
C ILE A 229 -0.31 21.38 27.92
N PRO A 230 -0.91 22.01 26.90
CA PRO A 230 -2.26 22.55 27.00
C PRO A 230 -3.31 21.44 26.88
N ASP A 231 -4.51 21.69 27.39
CA ASP A 231 -5.64 20.76 27.27
C ASP A 231 -6.23 20.78 25.85
N GLY A 232 -6.50 19.58 25.32
CA GLY A 232 -7.16 19.33 24.04
C GLY A 232 -6.23 19.37 22.81
N ALA A 233 -6.51 18.51 21.85
CA ALA A 233 -5.68 18.27 20.68
C ALA A 233 -5.43 19.53 19.82
N SER A 234 -6.42 20.40 19.67
CA SER A 234 -6.29 21.65 18.91
C SER A 234 -5.30 22.61 19.55
N ALA A 235 -5.34 22.74 20.89
CA ALA A 235 -4.40 23.60 21.62
C ALA A 235 -2.98 23.02 21.63
N GLN A 236 -2.84 21.72 21.77
CA GLN A 236 -1.57 20.99 21.67
C GLN A 236 -0.95 21.16 20.28
N THR A 237 -1.74 20.98 19.22
CA THR A 237 -1.31 21.25 17.84
C THR A 237 -0.83 22.68 17.64
N SER A 238 -1.56 23.67 18.20
CA SER A 238 -1.20 25.08 18.08
C SER A 238 0.09 25.40 18.81
N ALA A 239 0.29 24.86 20.02
CA ALA A 239 1.51 25.05 20.81
C ALA A 239 2.73 24.41 20.09
N PHE A 240 2.57 23.18 19.58
CA PHE A 240 3.59 22.50 18.81
C PHE A 240 3.95 23.27 17.52
N SER A 241 2.94 23.72 16.76
CA SER A 241 3.15 24.54 15.55
C SER A 241 3.96 25.80 15.83
N ALA A 242 3.66 26.48 16.94
CA ALA A 242 4.39 27.69 17.35
C ALA A 242 5.85 27.37 17.71
N ALA A 243 6.11 26.26 18.43
CA ALA A 243 7.46 25.85 18.79
C ALA A 243 8.28 25.43 17.56
N VAL A 244 7.67 24.68 16.64
CA VAL A 244 8.30 24.31 15.35
C VAL A 244 8.66 25.57 14.57
N ALA A 245 7.72 26.50 14.38
CA ALA A 245 7.96 27.74 13.65
C ALA A 245 9.09 28.59 14.25
N ALA A 246 9.22 28.58 15.59
CA ALA A 246 10.28 29.30 16.29
C ALA A 246 11.65 28.61 16.14
N ALA A 247 11.70 27.26 16.09
CA ALA A 247 12.95 26.51 16.04
C ALA A 247 13.52 26.33 14.62
N LEU A 248 12.68 26.24 13.61
CA LEU A 248 13.12 25.95 12.24
C LEU A 248 14.20 26.91 11.71
N PRO A 249 14.15 28.24 11.93
CA PRO A 249 15.22 29.14 11.47
C PRO A 249 16.59 28.77 12.04
N ASP A 250 16.69 28.44 13.31
CA ASP A 250 17.95 28.06 13.97
C ASP A 250 18.43 26.68 13.50
N ILE A 251 17.51 25.74 13.30
CA ILE A 251 17.82 24.39 12.79
C ILE A 251 18.40 24.48 11.37
N TYR A 252 17.76 25.24 10.47
CA TYR A 252 18.24 25.38 9.10
C TYR A 252 19.53 26.20 9.00
N ALA A 253 19.75 27.16 9.92
CA ALA A 253 20.97 27.95 9.96
C ALA A 253 22.23 27.12 10.22
N VAL A 254 22.12 25.93 10.80
CA VAL A 254 23.25 24.97 10.97
C VAL A 254 23.86 24.60 9.63
N LEU A 255 23.07 24.59 8.57
CA LEU A 255 23.49 24.28 7.20
C LEU A 255 23.58 25.52 6.29
N ASP A 256 23.68 26.74 6.85
CA ASP A 256 23.57 28.00 6.12
C ASP A 256 22.34 28.05 5.20
N GLY A 257 21.23 27.42 5.64
CA GLY A 257 19.97 27.30 4.91
C GLY A 257 18.86 28.19 5.48
N GLU A 258 17.79 28.31 4.72
CA GLU A 258 16.54 28.97 5.15
C GLU A 258 15.41 27.93 5.20
N PRO A 259 14.46 28.04 6.16
CA PRO A 259 13.30 27.17 6.18
C PRO A 259 12.52 27.25 4.87
N SER A 260 12.22 26.11 4.27
CA SER A 260 11.28 26.07 3.15
C SER A 260 9.85 26.29 3.65
N SER A 261 8.95 26.79 2.80
CA SER A 261 7.53 26.93 3.13
C SER A 261 6.90 25.59 3.54
N ASP A 262 7.39 24.50 2.94
CA ASP A 262 6.90 23.14 3.20
C ASP A 262 7.35 22.61 4.57
N ALA A 263 8.52 23.01 5.06
CA ALA A 263 9.03 22.62 6.37
C ALA A 263 8.24 23.22 7.55
N SER A 264 7.46 24.28 7.32
CA SER A 264 6.52 24.85 8.31
C SER A 264 5.13 24.19 8.29
N SER A 265 4.85 23.34 7.30
CA SER A 265 3.59 22.63 7.15
C SER A 265 3.57 21.39 8.03
N LEU A 266 2.60 21.31 8.95
CA LEU A 266 2.41 20.13 9.78
C LEU A 266 1.50 19.13 9.09
N SER A 267 1.99 17.91 8.99
CA SER A 267 1.23 16.74 8.53
C SER A 267 0.67 15.95 9.71
N THR A 268 -0.31 15.10 9.46
CA THR A 268 -0.94 14.25 10.47
C THR A 268 -0.86 12.79 9.99
N ALA A 269 -0.59 11.86 10.90
CA ALA A 269 -0.62 10.44 10.63
C ALA A 269 -1.19 9.66 11.81
N LEU A 270 -1.98 8.65 11.51
CA LEU A 270 -2.38 7.59 12.42
C LEU A 270 -1.60 6.34 12.03
N LEU A 271 -0.75 5.83 12.92
CA LEU A 271 0.17 4.74 12.65
C LEU A 271 -0.23 3.52 13.48
N GLY A 272 -0.54 2.40 12.86
CA GLY A 272 -0.65 1.10 13.50
C GLY A 272 0.72 0.51 13.83
N SER A 273 0.78 -0.58 14.58
CA SER A 273 2.01 -1.18 15.11
C SER A 273 3.03 -1.49 13.99
N ASP A 274 2.61 -2.08 12.88
CA ASP A 274 3.50 -2.43 11.78
C ASP A 274 4.03 -1.19 11.04
N ASN A 275 3.18 -0.17 10.90
CA ASN A 275 3.54 1.07 10.22
C ASN A 275 4.52 1.93 11.04
N ILE A 276 4.42 1.91 12.37
CA ILE A 276 5.33 2.69 13.22
C ILE A 276 6.76 2.13 13.16
N ASP A 277 6.93 0.80 13.14
CA ASP A 277 8.25 0.17 13.02
C ASP A 277 8.87 0.40 11.64
N ALA A 278 8.06 0.36 10.58
CA ALA A 278 8.51 0.69 9.24
C ALA A 278 8.86 2.19 9.08
N THR A 279 8.10 3.07 9.75
CA THR A 279 8.31 4.52 9.69
C THR A 279 9.55 4.95 10.47
N PHE A 280 9.77 4.38 11.66
CA PHE A 280 10.85 4.73 12.58
C PHE A 280 11.87 3.59 12.68
N SER A 281 12.60 3.36 11.58
CA SER A 281 13.53 2.23 11.43
C SER A 281 14.83 2.38 12.23
N GLU A 282 15.17 3.59 12.72
CA GLU A 282 16.35 3.81 13.58
C GLU A 282 16.12 3.17 14.96
N GLU A 283 17.15 2.55 15.52
CA GLU A 283 17.08 1.77 16.76
C GLU A 283 16.49 2.57 17.93
N GLY A 284 15.43 2.03 18.54
CA GLY A 284 14.76 2.60 19.71
C GLY A 284 13.82 3.79 19.41
N THR A 285 13.76 4.27 18.17
CA THR A 285 12.93 5.44 17.81
C THR A 285 11.44 5.12 17.83
N ALA A 286 11.05 3.96 17.28
CA ALA A 286 9.66 3.51 17.31
C ALA A 286 9.13 3.38 18.75
N ASP A 287 9.92 2.76 19.65
CA ASP A 287 9.56 2.61 21.06
C ASP A 287 9.44 3.96 21.78
N ALA A 288 10.36 4.90 21.49
CA ALA A 288 10.30 6.24 22.05
C ALA A 288 9.02 6.99 21.63
N VAL A 289 8.61 6.85 20.35
CA VAL A 289 7.38 7.47 19.85
C VAL A 289 6.12 6.81 20.43
N ARG A 290 6.10 5.49 20.59
CA ARG A 290 5.01 4.76 21.28
C ARG A 290 4.85 5.19 22.74
N ALA A 291 5.96 5.46 23.43
CA ALA A 291 5.95 5.83 24.83
C ALA A 291 5.44 7.25 25.12
N LEU A 292 5.34 8.12 24.10
CA LEU A 292 4.80 9.47 24.27
C LEU A 292 3.34 9.41 24.72
N LYS A 293 2.95 10.35 25.56
CA LYS A 293 1.55 10.57 25.95
C LYS A 293 0.91 11.65 25.07
N PRO A 294 -0.43 11.69 24.98
CA PRO A 294 -1.12 12.76 24.30
C PRO A 294 -0.63 14.16 24.78
N GLY A 295 -0.27 15.00 23.82
CA GLY A 295 0.31 16.32 24.05
C GLY A 295 1.83 16.36 24.21
N GLU A 296 2.51 15.22 24.43
CA GLU A 296 3.97 15.17 24.48
C GLU A 296 4.57 15.26 23.09
N ALA A 297 5.56 16.13 22.93
CA ALA A 297 6.33 16.32 21.72
C ALA A 297 7.70 15.64 21.82
N ALA A 298 8.23 15.22 20.66
CA ALA A 298 9.58 14.70 20.52
C ALA A 298 10.23 15.18 19.22
N ALA A 299 11.54 15.08 19.15
CA ALA A 299 12.29 15.17 17.91
C ALA A 299 13.22 13.95 17.82
N VAL A 300 13.14 13.26 16.69
CA VAL A 300 13.84 12.00 16.46
C VAL A 300 14.55 12.02 15.11
N GLN A 301 15.58 11.23 14.97
CA GLN A 301 16.15 10.94 13.67
C GLN A 301 15.17 10.00 12.94
N TYR A 302 14.62 10.49 11.83
CA TYR A 302 13.63 9.77 11.04
C TYR A 302 14.28 8.86 9.99
N SER A 303 15.41 9.34 9.45
CA SER A 303 16.24 8.59 8.52
C SER A 303 17.65 9.19 8.50
N SER A 304 18.58 8.59 7.76
CA SER A 304 19.91 9.16 7.51
C SER A 304 19.89 10.55 6.85
N TYR A 305 18.72 10.99 6.32
CA TYR A 305 18.56 12.24 5.56
C TYR A 305 17.58 13.22 6.17
N ALA A 306 16.92 12.87 7.27
CA ALA A 306 15.88 13.71 7.84
C ALA A 306 15.68 13.48 9.34
N LEU A 307 15.33 14.57 10.03
CA LEU A 307 14.72 14.55 11.38
C LEU A 307 13.22 14.64 11.26
N MET A 308 12.52 14.14 12.26
CA MET A 308 11.08 14.38 12.45
C MET A 308 10.87 15.04 13.81
N MET A 309 10.21 16.20 13.80
CA MET A 309 9.61 16.79 15.00
C MET A 309 8.14 16.40 15.02
N LEU A 310 7.65 15.87 16.14
CA LEU A 310 6.29 15.38 16.26
C LEU A 310 5.68 15.67 17.63
N VAL A 311 4.35 15.70 17.70
CA VAL A 311 3.58 15.67 18.94
C VAL A 311 2.55 14.54 18.85
N ARG A 312 2.44 13.74 19.92
CA ARG A 312 1.37 12.74 20.01
C ARG A 312 0.06 13.46 20.36
N LEU A 313 -1.01 13.12 19.64
CA LEU A 313 -2.35 13.64 19.88
C LEU A 313 -3.22 12.53 20.48
N ASP A 314 -4.31 12.94 21.16
CA ASP A 314 -5.32 12.01 21.64
C ASP A 314 -6.19 11.55 20.45
N PRO A 315 -6.18 10.25 20.08
CA PRO A 315 -7.03 9.75 18.99
C PRO A 315 -8.52 9.76 19.35
N LEU A 316 -8.86 9.88 20.64
CA LEU A 316 -10.24 9.88 21.12
C LEU A 316 -10.80 11.29 21.32
N ASP A 317 -10.03 12.34 20.96
CA ASP A 317 -10.55 13.72 20.96
C ASP A 317 -11.79 13.79 20.05
N ALA A 318 -12.86 14.36 20.57
CA ALA A 318 -14.19 14.37 19.93
C ALA A 318 -14.19 15.00 18.52
N ASP A 319 -13.25 15.92 18.23
CA ASP A 319 -13.16 16.60 16.95
C ASP A 319 -12.43 15.72 15.89
N THR A 320 -11.75 14.64 16.31
CA THR A 320 -10.90 13.80 15.45
C THR A 320 -11.37 12.36 15.33
N LEU A 321 -12.03 11.81 16.35
CA LEU A 321 -12.41 10.39 16.43
C LEU A 321 -13.15 9.89 15.17
N ASP A 322 -14.16 10.63 14.70
CA ASP A 322 -14.92 10.23 13.52
C ASP A 322 -14.05 10.16 12.25
N SER A 323 -13.05 11.05 12.15
CA SER A 323 -12.14 11.06 11.00
C SER A 323 -11.12 9.91 11.03
N LEU A 324 -10.83 9.35 12.20
CA LEU A 324 -9.89 8.24 12.38
C LEU A 324 -10.56 6.87 12.28
N ARG A 325 -11.89 6.80 12.39
CA ARG A 325 -12.66 5.55 12.41
C ARG A 325 -12.36 4.65 11.21
N ALA A 326 -12.41 5.19 10.01
CA ALA A 326 -12.20 4.41 8.78
C ALA A 326 -10.76 3.84 8.71
N GLN A 327 -9.76 4.61 9.14
CA GLN A 327 -8.38 4.16 9.16
C GLN A 327 -8.13 3.10 10.24
N ALA A 328 -8.71 3.28 11.43
CA ALA A 328 -8.64 2.28 12.49
C ALA A 328 -9.34 0.98 12.10
N LEU A 329 -10.51 1.06 11.48
CA LEU A 329 -11.23 -0.10 10.95
C LEU A 329 -10.39 -0.84 9.89
N SER A 330 -9.73 -0.10 9.02
CA SER A 330 -8.81 -0.66 8.03
C SER A 330 -7.65 -1.39 8.69
N ASP A 331 -7.00 -0.79 9.67
CA ASP A 331 -5.90 -1.41 10.41
C ASP A 331 -6.34 -2.71 11.12
N MET A 332 -7.52 -2.71 11.72
CA MET A 332 -8.07 -3.88 12.42
C MET A 332 -8.50 -5.02 11.49
N LYS A 333 -9.04 -4.71 10.30
CA LYS A 333 -9.87 -5.66 9.55
C LYS A 333 -9.47 -5.89 8.09
N SER A 334 -8.53 -5.13 7.53
CA SER A 334 -8.11 -5.32 6.13
C SER A 334 -7.55 -6.71 5.89
N GLY A 335 -6.72 -7.23 6.80
CA GLY A 335 -6.16 -8.59 6.68
C GLY A 335 -7.26 -9.66 6.72
N GLU A 336 -8.21 -9.57 7.66
CA GLU A 336 -9.33 -10.50 7.76
C GLU A 336 -10.23 -10.45 6.52
N LEU A 337 -10.51 -9.25 6.01
CA LEU A 337 -11.26 -9.07 4.76
C LEU A 337 -10.52 -9.70 3.58
N GLN A 338 -9.21 -9.46 3.45
CA GLN A 338 -8.39 -10.01 2.37
C GLN A 338 -8.40 -11.54 2.39
N ASP A 339 -8.20 -12.16 3.56
CA ASP A 339 -8.26 -13.62 3.72
C ASP A 339 -9.65 -14.18 3.37
N SER A 340 -10.71 -13.48 3.78
CA SER A 340 -12.10 -13.83 3.47
C SER A 340 -12.36 -13.78 1.97
N ILE A 341 -11.95 -12.69 1.30
CA ILE A 341 -12.09 -12.51 -0.16
C ILE A 341 -11.31 -13.60 -0.90
N GLN A 342 -10.07 -13.88 -0.53
CA GLN A 342 -9.27 -14.92 -1.16
C GLN A 342 -9.89 -16.32 -0.98
N SER A 343 -10.33 -16.62 0.25
CA SER A 343 -10.99 -17.88 0.54
C SER A 343 -12.30 -18.04 -0.22
N TYR A 344 -13.08 -16.98 -0.33
CA TYR A 344 -14.34 -16.96 -1.08
C TYR A 344 -14.09 -17.12 -2.59
N GLY A 345 -13.15 -16.38 -3.16
CA GLY A 345 -12.78 -16.45 -4.57
C GLY A 345 -12.33 -17.85 -5.00
N ALA A 346 -11.51 -18.51 -4.18
CA ALA A 346 -11.05 -19.89 -4.42
C ALA A 346 -12.18 -20.93 -4.40
N GLN A 347 -13.35 -20.62 -3.83
CA GLN A 347 -14.53 -21.51 -3.81
C GLN A 347 -15.49 -21.25 -4.96
N LEU A 348 -15.39 -20.13 -5.65
CA LEU A 348 -16.22 -19.82 -6.80
C LEU A 348 -16.00 -20.85 -7.93
N PRO A 349 -17.03 -21.23 -8.69
CA PRO A 349 -16.86 -22.10 -9.85
C PRO A 349 -15.99 -21.47 -10.94
N HIS A 350 -14.98 -22.18 -11.41
CA HIS A 350 -14.10 -21.71 -12.48
C HIS A 350 -14.53 -22.32 -13.82
N ALA A 351 -14.87 -21.47 -14.80
CA ALA A 351 -15.13 -21.84 -16.19
C ALA A 351 -14.15 -21.10 -17.13
N LEU A 352 -12.84 -21.20 -16.81
CA LEU A 352 -11.78 -20.55 -17.57
C LEU A 352 -11.41 -21.32 -18.82
N ASP A 353 -11.26 -20.62 -19.97
CA ASP A 353 -10.82 -21.16 -21.25
C ASP A 353 -9.28 -21.25 -21.32
N SER A 354 -8.76 -22.43 -21.05
CA SER A 354 -7.32 -22.70 -21.12
C SER A 354 -6.73 -22.50 -22.54
N ALA A 355 -7.54 -22.60 -23.60
CA ALA A 355 -7.08 -22.36 -24.97
C ALA A 355 -6.95 -20.84 -25.24
N ALA A 356 -7.83 -20.03 -24.66
CA ALA A 356 -7.73 -18.58 -24.68
C ALA A 356 -6.47 -18.10 -23.92
N MET A 357 -6.28 -18.57 -22.66
CA MET A 357 -5.11 -18.22 -21.83
C MET A 357 -3.78 -18.61 -22.48
N LYS A 358 -3.70 -19.77 -23.15
CA LYS A 358 -2.50 -20.21 -23.90
C LYS A 358 -2.09 -19.28 -25.03
N LYS A 359 -2.98 -18.43 -25.55
CA LYS A 359 -2.63 -17.42 -26.54
C LYS A 359 -1.91 -16.21 -25.95
N MET A 360 -2.00 -16.05 -24.63
CA MET A 360 -1.45 -14.94 -23.83
C MET A 360 -0.48 -15.45 -22.74
N PRO A 361 0.60 -16.17 -23.11
CA PRO A 361 1.53 -16.73 -22.13
C PRO A 361 2.38 -15.64 -21.48
N ALA A 362 2.76 -15.83 -20.22
CA ALA A 362 3.61 -14.91 -19.46
C ALA A 362 4.95 -14.58 -20.14
N SER A 363 5.45 -15.48 -21.01
CA SER A 363 6.67 -15.24 -21.82
C SER A 363 6.55 -14.09 -22.81
N LYS A 364 5.35 -13.57 -23.06
CA LYS A 364 5.10 -12.39 -23.90
C LYS A 364 5.08 -11.08 -23.13
N ILE A 365 5.14 -11.10 -21.80
CA ILE A 365 5.22 -9.91 -20.96
C ILE A 365 6.35 -9.00 -21.43
N LYS A 366 6.11 -7.70 -21.42
CA LYS A 366 7.10 -6.65 -21.66
C LYS A 366 7.36 -5.96 -20.33
N ASN A 367 8.58 -6.11 -19.81
CA ASN A 367 9.04 -5.52 -18.54
C ASN A 367 10.23 -4.59 -18.79
N LYS A 368 10.10 -3.70 -19.77
CA LYS A 368 11.04 -2.60 -20.05
C LYS A 368 10.24 -1.33 -20.26
N GLN A 369 10.58 -0.34 -19.48
CA GLN A 369 10.22 1.05 -19.79
C GLN A 369 11.14 1.61 -20.87
#